data_6f22513e4244ffb6328f4852c80b0370
#
_entry.id   6f22513e4244ffb6328f4852c80b0370
#
_cell.length_a   1.000
_cell.length_b   1.000
_cell.length_c   1.000
_cell.angle_alpha   90.00
_cell.angle_beta   90.00
_cell.angle_gamma   90.00
#
_symmetry.space_group_name_H-M   'P 1'
#
loop_
_entity.id
_entity.type
_entity.pdbx_description
1 polymer ?
#
loop_
_entity_poly.entity_id
_entity_poly.type
_entity_poly.pdbx_seq_one_letter_code
_entity_poly.pdbx_strand_id
1 'polypeptide(L)'
;MRTILNEMFSCLNEGKEIYLPSKFWQQLNEKNIAQLEASGLHNLKRTLAKNYFTFIVGLRNDQFRHLAAEAGLRNWLELLTYFPKKEAETDLDRLQFYKLSVFTRLLWLLAERHDKHKLLNRIDEPKFGNPFPIHFRNRLISQDLANSVLELSSIMEATSLGFENKLTICELGAGYGRNAYVFMKAFPNCKYIVIDIPPALYVSQEYLARVLPERKIMRFHPFKNIGEVRDEFAAADVVFLLPHQAEQLKEKSVDLFVNISSLHEMTQAQIKQYFELINQLTRGYFYMKQWKSFTNNNDGITITEAGYPYDPAWKKLLSRTARAQPAFFEAVYKIAK
;
A
#
# COMPACT_ATOMS: atom_id res chain seq x y z
N MET A 1 -4.87 18.96 -12.21
CA MET A 1 -3.77 18.41 -11.42
C MET A 1 -3.07 19.47 -10.57
N ARG A 2 -2.35 20.44 -11.16
CA ARG A 2 -1.60 21.45 -10.37
C ARG A 2 -2.46 22.18 -9.33
N THR A 3 -3.65 22.61 -9.66
CA THR A 3 -4.55 23.32 -8.75
C THR A 3 -4.83 22.50 -7.49
N ILE A 4 -5.22 21.24 -7.67
CA ILE A 4 -5.52 20.33 -6.55
C ILE A 4 -4.27 19.98 -5.73
N LEU A 5 -3.11 19.78 -6.37
CA LEU A 5 -1.85 19.55 -5.66
C LEU A 5 -1.45 20.76 -4.83
N ASN A 6 -1.58 21.97 -5.37
CA ASN A 6 -1.29 23.20 -4.64
C ASN A 6 -2.24 23.37 -3.44
N GLU A 7 -3.52 23.05 -3.59
CA GLU A 7 -4.49 23.07 -2.50
C GLU A 7 -4.14 22.03 -1.41
N MET A 8 -3.76 20.81 -1.80
CA MET A 8 -3.29 19.79 -0.87
C MET A 8 -2.04 20.23 -0.11
N PHE A 9 -1.04 20.80 -0.80
CA PHE A 9 0.17 21.32 -0.13
C PHE A 9 -0.13 22.50 0.77
N SER A 10 -0.97 23.45 0.34
CA SER A 10 -1.39 24.57 1.18
C SER A 10 -2.05 24.07 2.47
N CYS A 11 -3.03 23.17 2.34
CA CYS A 11 -3.72 22.60 3.48
C CYS A 11 -2.80 21.77 4.39
N LEU A 12 -1.83 21.03 3.83
CA LEU A 12 -0.83 20.30 4.61
C LEU A 12 0.06 21.25 5.41
N ASN A 13 0.47 22.38 4.81
CA ASN A 13 1.31 23.39 5.45
C ASN A 13 0.58 24.18 6.55
N GLU A 14 -0.75 24.26 6.50
CA GLU A 14 -1.57 24.83 7.57
C GLU A 14 -1.70 23.88 8.78
N GLY A 15 -1.34 22.61 8.60
CA GLY A 15 -1.36 21.60 9.64
C GLY A 15 -0.15 21.71 10.60
N LYS A 16 -0.03 20.73 11.49
CA LYS A 16 1.11 20.64 12.41
C LYS A 16 2.39 20.29 11.65
N GLU A 17 3.50 20.91 12.00
CA GLU A 17 4.84 20.67 11.42
C GLU A 17 5.23 19.18 11.41
N ILE A 18 4.81 18.43 12.43
CA ILE A 18 5.09 17.00 12.57
C ILE A 18 4.57 16.15 11.38
N TYR A 19 3.60 16.65 10.61
CA TYR A 19 3.02 15.96 9.45
C TYR A 19 3.62 16.40 8.11
N LEU A 20 4.52 17.37 8.11
CA LEU A 20 5.21 17.76 6.89
C LEU A 20 6.11 16.63 6.38
N PRO A 21 6.37 16.56 5.06
CA PRO A 21 7.22 15.52 4.50
C PRO A 21 8.60 15.49 5.13
N SER A 22 9.12 14.30 5.49
CA SER A 22 10.53 14.11 5.83
C SER A 22 11.44 14.55 4.68
N LYS A 23 12.73 14.77 4.93
CA LYS A 23 13.68 15.11 3.86
C LYS A 23 13.73 14.08 2.76
N PHE A 24 13.53 12.80 3.10
CA PHE A 24 13.39 11.71 2.15
C PHE A 24 12.25 11.99 1.15
N TRP A 25 11.06 12.32 1.65
CA TRP A 25 9.89 12.57 0.81
C TRP A 25 9.93 13.93 0.11
N GLN A 26 10.56 14.97 0.68
CA GLN A 26 10.71 16.24 -0.02
C GLN A 26 11.42 16.08 -1.35
N GLN A 27 12.53 15.32 -1.39
CA GLN A 27 13.28 15.05 -2.61
C GLN A 27 12.51 14.17 -3.62
N LEU A 28 11.74 13.19 -3.14
CA LEU A 28 10.96 12.31 -3.99
C LEU A 28 9.73 13.00 -4.57
N ASN A 29 9.08 13.86 -3.80
CA ASN A 29 7.88 14.57 -4.23
C ASN A 29 8.14 15.44 -5.46
N GLU A 30 9.26 16.14 -5.53
CA GLU A 30 9.63 16.92 -6.71
C GLU A 30 9.73 16.05 -7.96
N LYS A 31 10.40 14.90 -7.85
CA LYS A 31 10.53 13.94 -8.96
C LYS A 31 9.18 13.35 -9.35
N ASN A 32 8.34 13.02 -8.37
CA ASN A 32 7.02 12.46 -8.60
C ASN A 32 6.11 13.46 -9.30
N ILE A 33 6.11 14.72 -8.88
CA ILE A 33 5.33 15.79 -9.53
C ILE A 33 5.79 15.99 -10.97
N ALA A 34 7.10 16.10 -11.22
CA ALA A 34 7.64 16.26 -12.55
C ALA A 34 7.26 15.09 -13.48
N GLN A 35 7.27 13.85 -12.98
CA GLN A 35 6.84 12.67 -13.74
C GLN A 35 5.34 12.65 -14.01
N LEU A 36 4.53 13.05 -13.02
CA LEU A 36 3.07 13.18 -13.19
C LEU A 36 2.72 14.24 -14.22
N GLU A 37 3.47 15.35 -14.27
CA GLU A 37 3.30 16.40 -15.27
C GLU A 37 3.68 15.93 -16.68
N ALA A 38 4.77 15.17 -16.80
CA ALA A 38 5.26 14.68 -18.07
C ALA A 38 4.43 13.53 -18.64
N SER A 39 3.96 12.60 -17.81
CA SER A 39 3.37 11.32 -18.23
C SER A 39 1.92 11.12 -17.80
N GLY A 40 1.39 12.00 -16.96
CA GLY A 40 0.06 11.85 -16.37
C GLY A 40 -0.11 10.55 -15.56
N LEU A 41 -1.35 10.21 -15.27
CA LEU A 41 -1.69 9.00 -14.49
C LEU A 41 -1.78 7.72 -15.34
N HIS A 42 -1.77 7.83 -16.66
CA HIS A 42 -1.95 6.67 -17.54
C HIS A 42 -0.86 5.62 -17.39
N ASN A 43 0.37 6.06 -17.09
CA ASN A 43 1.54 5.18 -16.93
C ASN A 43 2.04 5.06 -15.48
N LEU A 44 1.22 5.41 -14.50
CA LEU A 44 1.66 5.50 -13.10
C LEU A 44 2.37 4.23 -12.59
N LYS A 45 1.90 3.05 -13.00
CA LYS A 45 2.49 1.77 -12.58
C LYS A 45 3.85 1.47 -13.22
N ARG A 46 4.27 2.25 -14.23
CA ARG A 46 5.59 2.15 -14.86
C ARG A 46 6.49 3.32 -14.51
N THR A 47 5.96 4.53 -14.50
CA THR A 47 6.75 5.75 -14.28
C THR A 47 7.04 6.00 -12.81
N LEU A 48 6.04 5.86 -11.95
CA LEU A 48 6.18 6.09 -10.51
C LEU A 48 6.74 4.87 -9.75
N ALA A 49 6.86 3.73 -10.42
CA ALA A 49 7.40 2.50 -9.83
C ALA A 49 8.80 2.67 -9.23
N LYS A 50 9.64 3.50 -9.84
CA LYS A 50 11.00 3.78 -9.36
C LYS A 50 11.04 4.73 -8.15
N ASN A 51 9.92 5.35 -7.80
CA ASN A 51 9.81 6.40 -6.78
C ASN A 51 8.93 5.96 -5.59
N TYR A 52 8.93 4.70 -5.26
CA TYR A 52 8.25 4.12 -4.09
C TYR A 52 6.71 4.17 -4.09
N PHE A 53 6.06 4.59 -5.19
CA PHE A 53 4.60 4.56 -5.29
C PHE A 53 4.03 3.16 -5.53
N THR A 54 4.83 2.27 -6.10
CA THR A 54 4.47 0.87 -6.31
C THR A 54 5.37 -0.01 -5.47
N PHE A 55 4.88 -1.17 -5.07
CA PHE A 55 5.66 -2.13 -4.31
C PHE A 55 6.48 -3.06 -5.22
N ILE A 56 6.96 -2.55 -6.35
CA ILE A 56 7.90 -3.25 -7.22
C ILE A 56 9.27 -3.15 -6.54
N VAL A 57 9.56 -4.09 -5.69
CA VAL A 57 10.92 -4.27 -5.20
C VAL A 57 11.77 -4.69 -6.40
N GLY A 58 12.81 -3.93 -6.66
CA GLY A 58 13.78 -4.29 -7.71
C GLY A 58 14.21 -5.74 -7.55
N LEU A 59 14.54 -6.40 -8.67
CA LEU A 59 14.92 -7.82 -8.73
C LEU A 59 16.16 -8.08 -7.85
N ARG A 60 15.95 -8.14 -6.53
CA ARG A 60 16.98 -8.50 -5.57
C ARG A 60 17.24 -10.01 -5.67
N ASN A 61 18.49 -10.38 -5.78
CA ASN A 61 18.88 -11.79 -5.90
C ASN A 61 18.42 -12.64 -4.70
N ASP A 62 18.42 -12.06 -3.49
CA ASP A 62 17.97 -12.73 -2.27
C ASP A 62 16.46 -13.04 -2.33
N GLN A 63 15.66 -12.09 -2.77
CA GLN A 63 14.21 -12.26 -2.93
C GLN A 63 13.89 -13.25 -4.05
N PHE A 64 14.59 -13.18 -5.18
CA PHE A 64 14.41 -14.15 -6.26
C PHE A 64 14.71 -15.57 -5.80
N ARG A 65 15.85 -15.78 -5.10
CA ARG A 65 16.23 -17.09 -4.54
C ARG A 65 15.17 -17.61 -3.57
N HIS A 66 14.65 -16.74 -2.72
CA HIS A 66 13.59 -17.09 -1.78
C HIS A 66 12.33 -17.56 -2.51
N LEU A 67 11.81 -16.76 -3.46
CA LEU A 67 10.62 -17.13 -4.23
C LEU A 67 10.85 -18.40 -5.06
N ALA A 68 12.05 -18.58 -5.61
CA ALA A 68 12.43 -19.75 -6.36
C ALA A 68 12.42 -21.02 -5.50
N ALA A 69 12.93 -20.94 -4.27
CA ALA A 69 12.91 -22.05 -3.32
C ALA A 69 11.49 -22.43 -2.90
N GLU A 70 10.62 -21.43 -2.73
CA GLU A 70 9.21 -21.63 -2.37
C GLU A 70 8.35 -22.18 -3.52
N ALA A 71 8.74 -21.98 -4.80
CA ALA A 71 7.93 -22.36 -5.94
C ALA A 71 7.71 -23.88 -6.09
N GLY A 72 8.69 -24.70 -5.72
CA GLY A 72 8.68 -26.16 -5.92
C GLY A 72 8.87 -26.58 -7.39
N LEU A 73 9.30 -27.83 -7.62
CA LEU A 73 9.74 -28.35 -8.92
C LEU A 73 8.63 -28.27 -10.00
N ARG A 74 7.40 -28.65 -9.65
CA ARG A 74 6.26 -28.64 -10.60
C ARG A 74 6.00 -27.25 -11.19
N ASN A 75 6.04 -26.23 -10.37
CA ASN A 75 5.82 -24.85 -10.79
C ASN A 75 6.98 -24.33 -11.65
N TRP A 76 8.19 -24.79 -11.40
CA TRP A 76 9.35 -24.46 -12.25
C TRP A 76 9.17 -24.98 -13.69
N LEU A 77 8.65 -26.18 -13.89
CA LEU A 77 8.37 -26.71 -15.21
C LEU A 77 7.34 -25.84 -15.95
N GLU A 78 6.29 -25.38 -15.27
CA GLU A 78 5.31 -24.47 -15.85
C GLU A 78 5.93 -23.12 -16.24
N LEU A 79 6.83 -22.58 -15.41
CA LEU A 79 7.52 -21.31 -15.69
C LEU A 79 8.49 -21.41 -16.87
N LEU A 80 9.21 -22.52 -17.01
CA LEU A 80 10.19 -22.73 -18.08
C LEU A 80 9.54 -22.87 -19.45
N THR A 81 8.30 -23.34 -19.53
CA THR A 81 7.57 -23.46 -20.81
C THR A 81 7.01 -22.17 -21.33
N TYR A 82 7.06 -21.10 -20.50
CA TYR A 82 6.52 -19.81 -20.86
C TYR A 82 7.59 -18.84 -21.35
N PHE A 83 7.56 -18.54 -22.64
CA PHE A 83 8.35 -17.46 -23.25
C PHE A 83 7.45 -16.22 -23.45
N PRO A 84 7.63 -15.13 -22.71
CA PRO A 84 6.85 -13.93 -22.93
C PRO A 84 7.13 -13.37 -24.32
N LYS A 85 6.10 -13.16 -25.11
CA LYS A 85 6.21 -12.38 -26.33
C LYS A 85 6.61 -10.96 -25.92
N LYS A 86 7.62 -10.39 -26.59
CA LYS A 86 7.97 -8.99 -26.38
C LYS A 86 6.79 -8.16 -26.91
N GLU A 87 6.07 -7.51 -26.03
CA GLU A 87 5.13 -6.48 -26.44
C GLU A 87 5.88 -5.17 -26.69
N ALA A 88 5.51 -4.47 -27.74
CA ALA A 88 6.23 -3.32 -28.30
C ALA A 88 6.32 -2.08 -27.38
N GLU A 89 5.61 -2.07 -26.25
CA GLU A 89 5.40 -0.88 -25.42
C GLU A 89 6.19 -0.86 -24.11
N THR A 90 7.27 -1.62 -23.95
CA THR A 90 8.06 -1.58 -22.70
C THR A 90 9.44 -0.95 -22.95
N ASP A 91 9.85 -0.02 -22.07
CA ASP A 91 11.21 0.51 -22.03
C ASP A 91 12.25 -0.51 -21.56
N LEU A 92 11.81 -1.70 -21.16
CA LEU A 92 12.66 -2.79 -20.70
C LEU A 92 13.22 -3.56 -21.90
N ASP A 93 14.49 -3.93 -21.85
CA ASP A 93 15.04 -4.91 -22.79
C ASP A 93 14.41 -6.30 -22.58
N ARG A 94 14.64 -7.22 -23.55
CA ARG A 94 14.05 -8.57 -23.48
C ARG A 94 14.43 -9.34 -22.23
N LEU A 95 15.65 -9.23 -21.77
CA LEU A 95 16.15 -9.96 -20.60
C LEU A 95 15.55 -9.40 -19.31
N GLN A 96 15.47 -8.07 -19.20
CA GLN A 96 14.84 -7.39 -18.07
C GLN A 96 13.36 -7.75 -17.98
N PHE A 97 12.63 -7.70 -19.10
CA PHE A 97 11.22 -8.08 -19.13
C PHE A 97 11.01 -9.57 -18.81
N TYR A 98 11.88 -10.44 -19.30
CA TYR A 98 11.84 -11.87 -18.96
C TYR A 98 12.05 -12.08 -17.45
N LYS A 99 13.08 -11.48 -16.86
CA LYS A 99 13.36 -11.55 -15.41
C LYS A 99 12.17 -11.04 -14.59
N LEU A 100 11.61 -9.89 -14.95
CA LEU A 100 10.43 -9.31 -14.30
C LEU A 100 9.23 -10.27 -14.39
N SER A 101 9.03 -10.86 -15.55
CA SER A 101 7.95 -11.78 -15.84
C SER A 101 8.03 -13.07 -15.02
N VAL A 102 9.21 -13.68 -14.94
CA VAL A 102 9.47 -14.86 -14.11
C VAL A 102 9.27 -14.53 -12.63
N PHE A 103 9.85 -13.43 -12.17
CA PHE A 103 9.71 -12.97 -10.79
C PHE A 103 8.23 -12.75 -10.40
N THR A 104 7.46 -12.07 -11.25
CA THR A 104 6.05 -11.81 -10.98
C THR A 104 5.24 -13.10 -10.91
N ARG A 105 5.53 -14.08 -11.75
CA ARG A 105 4.86 -15.40 -11.70
C ARG A 105 5.24 -16.21 -10.46
N LEU A 106 6.50 -16.19 -10.06
CA LEU A 106 6.93 -16.82 -8.81
C LEU A 106 6.21 -16.22 -7.60
N LEU A 107 6.11 -14.90 -7.56
CA LEU A 107 5.37 -14.19 -6.51
C LEU A 107 3.87 -14.54 -6.56
N TRP A 108 3.29 -14.62 -7.75
CA TRP A 108 1.90 -15.02 -7.92
C TRP A 108 1.63 -16.44 -7.39
N LEU A 109 2.50 -17.40 -7.73
CA LEU A 109 2.41 -18.78 -7.22
C LEU A 109 2.52 -18.85 -5.71
N LEU A 110 3.41 -18.06 -5.12
CA LEU A 110 3.51 -17.93 -3.66
C LEU A 110 2.20 -17.37 -3.08
N ALA A 111 1.65 -16.33 -3.70
CA ALA A 111 0.41 -15.73 -3.25
C ALA A 111 -0.79 -16.70 -3.37
N GLU A 112 -0.91 -17.44 -4.46
CA GLU A 112 -1.93 -18.49 -4.63
C GLU A 112 -1.89 -19.55 -3.52
N ARG A 113 -0.67 -19.96 -3.08
CA ARG A 113 -0.48 -20.93 -1.99
C ARG A 113 -1.06 -20.45 -0.66
N HIS A 114 -0.97 -19.16 -0.40
CA HIS A 114 -1.41 -18.55 0.86
C HIS A 114 -2.81 -17.93 0.77
N ASP A 115 -3.37 -17.82 -0.42
CA ASP A 115 -4.70 -17.25 -0.68
C ASP A 115 -5.81 -18.29 -0.41
N LYS A 116 -6.06 -18.57 0.88
CA LYS A 116 -7.11 -19.50 1.32
C LYS A 116 -8.51 -19.08 0.86
N HIS A 117 -8.72 -17.82 0.57
CA HIS A 117 -10.00 -17.23 0.18
C HIS A 117 -10.18 -17.09 -1.32
N LYS A 118 -9.19 -17.52 -2.12
CA LYS A 118 -9.19 -17.48 -3.59
C LYS A 118 -9.44 -16.06 -4.14
N LEU A 119 -8.89 -15.05 -3.47
CA LEU A 119 -9.02 -13.65 -3.87
C LEU A 119 -8.38 -13.39 -5.23
N LEU A 120 -7.22 -14.00 -5.49
CA LEU A 120 -6.55 -13.92 -6.80
C LEU A 120 -7.42 -14.44 -7.94
N ASN A 121 -8.38 -15.33 -7.68
CA ASN A 121 -9.32 -15.81 -8.70
C ASN A 121 -10.47 -14.84 -8.98
N ARG A 122 -10.74 -13.90 -8.05
CA ARG A 122 -11.90 -13.00 -8.09
C ARG A 122 -11.53 -11.54 -8.36
N ILE A 123 -10.28 -11.16 -8.08
CA ILE A 123 -9.80 -9.79 -8.19
C ILE A 123 -8.86 -9.70 -9.38
N ASP A 124 -9.22 -8.91 -10.38
CA ASP A 124 -8.40 -8.71 -11.57
C ASP A 124 -7.44 -7.53 -11.38
N GLU A 125 -6.29 -7.60 -12.06
CA GLU A 125 -5.37 -6.47 -12.15
C GLU A 125 -5.99 -5.35 -13.00
N PRO A 126 -6.19 -4.13 -12.47
CA PRO A 126 -6.71 -3.02 -13.24
C PRO A 126 -5.75 -2.60 -14.36
N LYS A 127 -6.27 -2.44 -15.57
CA LYS A 127 -5.50 -1.97 -16.72
C LYS A 127 -5.10 -0.48 -16.59
N PHE A 128 -5.85 0.30 -15.81
CA PHE A 128 -5.52 1.70 -15.58
C PHE A 128 -4.18 1.83 -14.82
N GLY A 129 -3.38 2.79 -15.25
CA GLY A 129 -2.01 2.97 -14.77
C GLY A 129 -0.98 2.18 -15.59
N ASN A 130 -1.41 1.47 -16.64
CA ASN A 130 -0.58 0.73 -17.59
C ASN A 130 0.37 -0.27 -16.90
N PRO A 131 -0.13 -1.31 -16.21
CA PRO A 131 0.73 -2.34 -15.63
C PRO A 131 1.56 -3.03 -16.71
N PHE A 132 2.68 -3.63 -16.33
CA PHE A 132 3.43 -4.46 -17.27
C PHE A 132 2.54 -5.61 -17.79
N PRO A 133 2.55 -5.90 -19.10
CA PRO A 133 1.67 -6.90 -19.71
C PRO A 133 2.15 -8.32 -19.42
N ILE A 134 2.21 -8.68 -18.16
CA ILE A 134 2.63 -10.00 -17.68
C ILE A 134 1.37 -10.83 -17.50
N HIS A 135 1.26 -11.89 -18.32
CA HIS A 135 0.14 -12.82 -18.24
C HIS A 135 0.57 -14.16 -17.66
N PHE A 136 -0.31 -14.75 -16.87
CA PHE A 136 -0.18 -16.10 -16.35
C PHE A 136 -1.54 -16.78 -16.32
N ARG A 137 -1.63 -17.99 -16.91
CA ARG A 137 -2.89 -18.72 -17.05
C ARG A 137 -4.02 -17.84 -17.63
N ASN A 138 -3.72 -17.13 -18.72
CA ASN A 138 -4.61 -16.19 -19.43
C ASN A 138 -5.12 -14.99 -18.61
N ARG A 139 -4.48 -14.67 -17.48
CA ARG A 139 -4.82 -13.49 -16.67
C ARG A 139 -3.66 -12.52 -16.65
N LEU A 140 -3.97 -11.22 -16.70
CA LEU A 140 -3.03 -10.16 -16.40
C LEU A 140 -2.71 -10.22 -14.91
N ILE A 141 -1.42 -10.29 -14.58
CA ILE A 141 -0.94 -10.36 -13.19
C ILE A 141 0.06 -9.26 -12.90
N SER A 142 0.16 -8.87 -11.63
CA SER A 142 1.15 -7.91 -11.16
C SER A 142 1.75 -8.31 -9.81
N GLN A 143 2.91 -7.74 -9.51
CA GLN A 143 3.52 -7.87 -8.18
C GLN A 143 2.65 -7.19 -7.11
N ASP A 144 2.05 -6.05 -7.44
CA ASP A 144 1.24 -5.28 -6.52
C ASP A 144 0.00 -6.04 -6.08
N LEU A 145 -0.72 -6.66 -7.02
CA LEU A 145 -1.90 -7.47 -6.70
C LEU A 145 -1.51 -8.69 -5.85
N ALA A 146 -0.44 -9.40 -6.23
CA ALA A 146 0.03 -10.57 -5.49
C ALA A 146 0.46 -10.21 -4.06
N ASN A 147 1.23 -9.12 -3.88
CA ASN A 147 1.62 -8.64 -2.56
C ASN A 147 0.42 -8.23 -1.71
N SER A 148 -0.53 -7.49 -2.28
CA SER A 148 -1.72 -7.03 -1.55
C SER A 148 -2.58 -8.21 -1.08
N VAL A 149 -2.70 -9.27 -1.88
CA VAL A 149 -3.42 -10.49 -1.47
C VAL A 149 -2.64 -11.25 -0.38
N LEU A 150 -1.30 -11.31 -0.45
CA LEU A 150 -0.48 -11.90 0.63
C LEU A 150 -0.63 -11.15 1.96
N GLU A 151 -0.62 -9.83 1.91
CA GLU A 151 -0.79 -8.96 3.07
C GLU A 151 -2.18 -9.13 3.69
N LEU A 152 -3.23 -9.11 2.86
CA LEU A 152 -4.60 -9.39 3.32
C LEU A 152 -4.71 -10.82 3.89
N SER A 153 -4.08 -11.81 3.26
CA SER A 153 -4.08 -13.19 3.78
C SER A 153 -3.41 -13.29 5.14
N SER A 154 -2.34 -12.53 5.39
CA SER A 154 -1.67 -12.46 6.69
C SER A 154 -2.57 -11.82 7.77
N ILE A 155 -3.31 -10.77 7.41
CA ILE A 155 -4.29 -10.13 8.29
C ILE A 155 -5.41 -11.11 8.64
N MET A 156 -6.01 -11.75 7.64
CA MET A 156 -7.11 -12.71 7.85
C MET A 156 -6.69 -13.93 8.66
N GLU A 157 -5.43 -14.37 8.52
CA GLU A 157 -4.87 -15.47 9.33
C GLU A 157 -4.75 -15.12 10.82
N ALA A 158 -4.41 -13.86 11.11
CA ALA A 158 -4.11 -13.42 12.48
C ALA A 158 -5.31 -12.78 13.21
N THR A 159 -6.40 -12.50 12.50
CA THR A 159 -7.53 -11.75 13.04
C THR A 159 -8.83 -12.55 12.94
N SER A 160 -9.87 -12.08 13.64
CA SER A 160 -11.24 -12.59 13.53
C SER A 160 -12.10 -11.79 12.53
N LEU A 161 -11.48 -11.03 11.62
CA LEU A 161 -12.21 -10.27 10.61
C LEU A 161 -12.85 -11.20 9.58
N GLY A 162 -14.10 -10.93 9.22
CA GLY A 162 -14.82 -11.65 8.17
C GLY A 162 -15.17 -10.71 7.01
N PHE A 163 -15.26 -11.23 5.78
CA PHE A 163 -15.57 -10.43 4.59
C PHE A 163 -16.94 -9.76 4.65
N GLU A 164 -17.89 -10.33 5.38
CA GLU A 164 -19.24 -9.78 5.54
C GLU A 164 -19.33 -8.72 6.63
N ASN A 165 -18.27 -8.52 7.42
CA ASN A 165 -18.28 -7.52 8.46
C ASN A 165 -18.35 -6.11 7.88
N LYS A 166 -19.09 -5.23 8.56
CA LYS A 166 -19.00 -3.79 8.30
C LYS A 166 -17.75 -3.25 9.00
N LEU A 167 -16.72 -2.94 8.22
CA LEU A 167 -15.42 -2.54 8.73
C LEU A 167 -15.08 -1.10 8.34
N THR A 168 -14.41 -0.41 9.24
CA THR A 168 -13.65 0.81 8.91
C THR A 168 -12.17 0.44 8.89
N ILE A 169 -11.55 0.57 7.72
CA ILE A 169 -10.13 0.28 7.49
C ILE A 169 -9.44 1.61 7.23
N CYS A 170 -8.29 1.82 7.85
CA CYS A 170 -7.47 3.01 7.67
C CYS A 170 -6.06 2.60 7.21
N GLU A 171 -5.54 3.20 6.14
CA GLU A 171 -4.19 2.97 5.65
C GLU A 171 -3.40 4.26 5.67
N LEU A 172 -2.26 4.27 6.35
CA LEU A 172 -1.27 5.34 6.34
C LEU A 172 -0.20 5.03 5.32
N GLY A 173 0.04 5.94 4.38
CA GLY A 173 1.05 5.77 3.34
C GLY A 173 0.62 4.77 2.26
N ALA A 174 -0.58 4.95 1.68
CA ALA A 174 -1.17 4.03 0.73
C ALA A 174 -0.49 4.03 -0.66
N GLY A 175 0.37 5.00 -0.94
CA GLY A 175 0.99 5.18 -2.25
C GLY A 175 -0.07 5.45 -3.32
N TYR A 176 -0.17 4.60 -4.37
CA TYR A 176 -1.24 4.77 -5.35
C TYR A 176 -2.55 4.05 -5.00
N GLY A 177 -2.62 3.37 -3.85
CA GLY A 177 -3.85 2.74 -3.38
C GLY A 177 -4.02 1.27 -3.78
N ARG A 178 -2.92 0.52 -4.02
CA ARG A 178 -2.98 -0.91 -4.39
C ARG A 178 -3.74 -1.78 -3.39
N ASN A 179 -3.50 -1.56 -2.09
CA ASN A 179 -4.19 -2.29 -1.03
C ASN A 179 -5.64 -1.88 -0.92
N ALA A 180 -5.92 -0.57 -0.94
CA ALA A 180 -7.29 -0.07 -0.92
C ALA A 180 -8.13 -0.74 -2.02
N TYR A 181 -7.59 -0.89 -3.23
CA TYR A 181 -8.27 -1.61 -4.32
C TYR A 181 -8.61 -3.05 -3.93
N VAL A 182 -7.64 -3.82 -3.43
CA VAL A 182 -7.85 -5.23 -3.07
C VAL A 182 -8.84 -5.37 -1.91
N PHE A 183 -8.69 -4.54 -0.88
CA PHE A 183 -9.60 -4.58 0.28
C PHE A 183 -11.03 -4.20 -0.11
N MET A 184 -11.21 -3.16 -0.94
CA MET A 184 -12.55 -2.75 -1.41
C MET A 184 -13.21 -3.80 -2.30
N LYS A 185 -12.44 -4.61 -3.03
CA LYS A 185 -12.95 -5.77 -3.79
C LYS A 185 -13.22 -6.98 -2.90
N ALA A 186 -12.46 -7.16 -1.82
CA ALA A 186 -12.63 -8.29 -0.89
C ALA A 186 -13.76 -8.07 0.12
N PHE A 187 -13.92 -6.84 0.64
CA PHE A 187 -14.90 -6.50 1.66
C PHE A 187 -16.00 -5.60 1.09
N PRO A 188 -17.17 -6.15 0.76
CA PRO A 188 -18.25 -5.37 0.14
C PRO A 188 -18.79 -4.26 1.04
N ASN A 189 -18.74 -4.44 2.36
CA ASN A 189 -19.33 -3.54 3.36
C ASN A 189 -18.27 -2.68 4.09
N CYS A 190 -17.08 -2.48 3.54
CA CYS A 190 -16.07 -1.69 4.23
C CYS A 190 -16.07 -0.22 3.79
N LYS A 191 -15.69 0.63 4.76
CA LYS A 191 -15.20 1.99 4.53
C LYS A 191 -13.68 1.96 4.57
N TYR A 192 -13.03 2.54 3.57
CA TYR A 192 -11.57 2.62 3.49
C TYR A 192 -11.11 4.08 3.56
N ILE A 193 -10.26 4.39 4.53
CA ILE A 193 -9.72 5.73 4.75
C ILE A 193 -8.25 5.70 4.36
N VAL A 194 -7.89 6.46 3.35
CA VAL A 194 -6.50 6.68 2.91
C VAL A 194 -5.97 7.93 3.59
N ILE A 195 -4.88 7.78 4.33
CA ILE A 195 -4.12 8.88 4.92
C ILE A 195 -2.77 8.92 4.22
N ASP A 196 -2.51 10.00 3.50
CA ASP A 196 -1.24 10.18 2.80
C ASP A 196 -0.90 11.66 2.64
N ILE A 197 0.33 11.95 2.20
CA ILE A 197 0.77 13.30 1.82
C ILE A 197 0.69 13.47 0.29
N PRO A 198 0.57 14.71 -0.23
CA PRO A 198 0.70 14.93 -1.67
C PRO A 198 2.16 14.68 -2.13
N PRO A 199 2.39 14.17 -3.36
CA PRO A 199 1.39 13.88 -4.38
C PRO A 199 0.73 12.49 -4.28
N ALA A 200 1.11 11.63 -3.32
CA ALA A 200 0.58 10.27 -3.19
C ALA A 200 -0.93 10.28 -2.97
N LEU A 201 -1.44 11.15 -2.11
CA LEU A 201 -2.87 11.31 -1.88
C LEU A 201 -3.64 11.65 -3.17
N TYR A 202 -3.09 12.53 -4.00
CA TYR A 202 -3.67 12.85 -5.31
C TYR A 202 -3.70 11.63 -6.23
N VAL A 203 -2.58 10.91 -6.32
CA VAL A 203 -2.48 9.73 -7.19
C VAL A 203 -3.46 8.64 -6.77
N SER A 204 -3.55 8.35 -5.47
CA SER A 204 -4.45 7.32 -4.94
C SER A 204 -5.92 7.66 -5.16
N GLN A 205 -6.34 8.90 -4.95
CA GLN A 205 -7.74 9.28 -5.18
C GLN A 205 -8.13 9.19 -6.65
N GLU A 206 -7.27 9.63 -7.57
CA GLU A 206 -7.54 9.55 -9.00
C GLU A 206 -7.53 8.10 -9.51
N TYR A 207 -6.62 7.28 -8.97
CA TYR A 207 -6.56 5.86 -9.30
C TYR A 207 -7.81 5.12 -8.82
N LEU A 208 -8.12 5.24 -7.53
CA LEU A 208 -9.24 4.49 -6.93
C LEU A 208 -10.60 4.93 -7.49
N ALA A 209 -10.77 6.22 -7.80
CA ALA A 209 -11.98 6.71 -8.46
C ALA A 209 -12.23 6.07 -9.85
N ARG A 210 -11.17 5.65 -10.53
CA ARG A 210 -11.29 5.02 -11.88
C ARG A 210 -11.43 3.51 -11.82
N VAL A 211 -10.81 2.86 -10.83
CA VAL A 211 -10.81 1.39 -10.73
C VAL A 211 -11.91 0.84 -9.81
N LEU A 212 -12.60 1.73 -9.10
CA LEU A 212 -13.75 1.42 -8.22
C LEU A 212 -14.95 2.34 -8.55
N PRO A 213 -15.44 2.33 -9.81
CA PRO A 213 -16.51 3.25 -10.23
C PRO A 213 -17.83 3.00 -9.50
N GLU A 214 -18.00 1.81 -8.90
CA GLU A 214 -19.18 1.42 -8.11
C GLU A 214 -19.17 1.97 -6.68
N ARG A 215 -18.02 2.53 -6.22
CA ARG A 215 -17.85 3.01 -4.85
C ARG A 215 -18.05 4.51 -4.74
N LYS A 216 -18.66 4.95 -3.66
CA LYS A 216 -18.77 6.37 -3.32
C LYS A 216 -17.45 6.87 -2.75
N ILE A 217 -16.88 7.87 -3.39
CA ILE A 217 -15.55 8.39 -3.06
C ILE A 217 -15.67 9.83 -2.57
N MET A 218 -15.29 10.07 -1.32
CA MET A 218 -15.02 11.39 -0.80
C MET A 218 -13.57 11.75 -1.16
N ARG A 219 -13.41 12.63 -2.15
CA ARG A 219 -12.09 13.14 -2.54
C ARG A 219 -11.57 14.11 -1.49
N PHE A 220 -10.24 14.30 -1.50
CA PHE A 220 -9.67 15.35 -0.67
C PHE A 220 -10.31 16.72 -0.98
N HIS A 221 -10.67 17.41 0.06
CA HIS A 221 -10.91 18.86 0.08
C HIS A 221 -10.59 19.41 1.49
N PRO A 222 -10.22 20.70 1.60
CA PRO A 222 -9.97 21.30 2.90
C PRO A 222 -11.23 21.34 3.77
N PHE A 223 -11.05 21.08 5.05
CA PHE A 223 -12.05 21.36 6.10
C PHE A 223 -11.31 21.60 7.42
N LYS A 224 -11.89 22.42 8.28
CA LYS A 224 -11.34 22.74 9.62
C LYS A 224 -11.85 21.78 10.69
N ASN A 225 -13.06 21.27 10.49
CA ASN A 225 -13.69 20.35 11.43
C ASN A 225 -14.42 19.25 10.66
N ILE A 226 -14.30 18.01 11.12
CA ILE A 226 -14.96 16.84 10.50
C ILE A 226 -16.49 17.00 10.45
N GLY A 227 -17.08 17.86 11.28
CA GLY A 227 -18.49 18.18 11.26
C GLY A 227 -18.93 18.86 9.96
N GLU A 228 -18.05 19.61 9.29
CA GLU A 228 -18.34 20.29 8.01
C GLU A 228 -18.56 19.29 6.88
N VAL A 229 -17.97 18.12 6.97
CA VAL A 229 -18.00 17.05 5.96
C VAL A 229 -18.70 15.78 6.43
N ARG A 230 -19.43 15.85 7.55
CA ARG A 230 -20.03 14.69 8.23
C ARG A 230 -20.85 13.80 7.30
N ASP A 231 -21.75 14.40 6.53
CA ASP A 231 -22.69 13.64 5.70
C ASP A 231 -21.98 13.00 4.52
N GLU A 232 -21.05 13.72 3.88
CA GLU A 232 -20.20 13.19 2.82
C GLU A 232 -19.30 12.06 3.34
N PHE A 233 -18.63 12.28 4.48
CA PHE A 233 -17.81 11.27 5.15
C PHE A 233 -18.63 10.01 5.50
N ALA A 234 -19.84 10.20 6.03
CA ALA A 234 -20.71 9.07 6.39
C ALA A 234 -21.15 8.28 5.16
N ALA A 235 -21.46 8.96 4.05
CA ALA A 235 -21.94 8.35 2.82
C ALA A 235 -20.85 7.69 1.97
N ALA A 236 -19.59 8.07 2.15
CA ALA A 236 -18.47 7.58 1.33
C ALA A 236 -18.03 6.17 1.74
N ASP A 237 -17.66 5.37 0.73
CA ASP A 237 -16.99 4.07 0.90
C ASP A 237 -15.46 4.24 0.98
N VAL A 238 -14.90 5.20 0.23
CA VAL A 238 -13.47 5.54 0.25
C VAL A 238 -13.30 7.02 0.57
N VAL A 239 -12.39 7.32 1.49
CA VAL A 239 -12.13 8.69 1.97
C VAL A 239 -10.65 9.00 1.88
N PHE A 240 -10.30 10.22 1.46
CA PHE A 240 -8.92 10.67 1.33
C PHE A 240 -8.66 11.84 2.29
N LEU A 241 -7.71 11.65 3.20
CA LEU A 241 -7.38 12.62 4.24
C LEU A 241 -5.88 12.93 4.27
N LEU A 242 -5.54 14.18 4.52
CA LEU A 242 -4.21 14.56 4.97
C LEU A 242 -4.01 14.12 6.43
N PRO A 243 -2.76 13.92 6.89
CA PRO A 243 -2.49 13.41 8.24
C PRO A 243 -3.14 14.20 9.37
N HIS A 244 -3.13 15.54 9.32
CA HIS A 244 -3.74 16.39 10.35
C HIS A 244 -5.27 16.32 10.35
N GLN A 245 -5.89 16.05 9.18
CA GLN A 245 -7.34 15.81 9.10
C GLN A 245 -7.74 14.49 9.75
N ALA A 246 -6.86 13.49 9.69
CA ALA A 246 -7.12 12.19 10.32
C ALA A 246 -7.17 12.28 11.86
N GLU A 247 -6.53 13.26 12.49
CA GLU A 247 -6.65 13.49 13.94
C GLU A 247 -8.09 13.81 14.38
N GLN A 248 -8.92 14.28 13.43
CA GLN A 248 -10.32 14.63 13.72
C GLN A 248 -11.28 13.44 13.64
N LEU A 249 -10.78 12.27 13.23
CA LEU A 249 -11.57 11.05 13.24
C LEU A 249 -11.95 10.67 14.68
N LYS A 250 -13.13 10.06 14.81
CA LYS A 250 -13.61 9.60 16.11
C LYS A 250 -12.65 8.55 16.68
N GLU A 251 -12.30 8.70 17.95
CA GLU A 251 -11.50 7.71 18.67
C GLU A 251 -12.14 6.32 18.62
N LYS A 252 -11.30 5.29 18.56
CA LYS A 252 -11.71 3.88 18.54
C LYS A 252 -12.77 3.57 17.45
N SER A 253 -12.70 4.25 16.32
CA SER A 253 -13.63 4.04 15.19
C SER A 253 -13.08 3.15 14.08
N VAL A 254 -11.78 2.84 14.09
CA VAL A 254 -11.08 2.04 13.08
C VAL A 254 -10.98 0.59 13.54
N ASP A 255 -11.46 -0.35 12.71
CA ASP A 255 -11.39 -1.79 12.99
C ASP A 255 -10.05 -2.39 12.61
N LEU A 256 -9.45 -1.89 11.53
CA LEU A 256 -8.13 -2.31 11.05
C LEU A 256 -7.34 -1.08 10.60
N PHE A 257 -6.20 -0.86 11.22
CA PHE A 257 -5.22 0.10 10.74
C PHE A 257 -4.10 -0.62 10.01
N VAL A 258 -3.70 -0.09 8.84
CA VAL A 258 -2.69 -0.70 7.96
C VAL A 258 -1.56 0.29 7.72
N ASN A 259 -0.32 -0.18 7.84
CA ASN A 259 0.85 0.57 7.37
C ASN A 259 1.87 -0.37 6.72
N ILE A 260 2.23 -0.07 5.49
CA ILE A 260 3.16 -0.89 4.72
C ILE A 260 4.24 -0.02 4.11
N SER A 261 5.47 -0.27 4.53
CA SER A 261 6.68 0.30 3.92
C SER A 261 6.68 1.84 3.81
N SER A 262 6.14 2.53 4.83
CA SER A 262 6.15 4.01 4.87
C SER A 262 6.72 4.58 6.18
N LEU A 263 6.55 3.92 7.32
CA LEU A 263 7.05 4.42 8.61
C LEU A 263 8.58 4.56 8.65
N HIS A 264 9.32 3.68 7.98
CA HIS A 264 10.79 3.73 7.97
C HIS A 264 11.36 4.93 7.18
N GLU A 265 10.53 5.63 6.42
CA GLU A 265 10.87 6.81 5.63
C GLU A 265 10.64 8.13 6.42
N MET A 266 10.17 8.01 7.65
CA MET A 266 9.78 9.11 8.52
C MET A 266 10.83 9.36 9.59
N THR A 267 10.78 10.55 10.22
CA THR A 267 11.57 10.86 11.42
C THR A 267 11.06 10.09 12.64
N GLN A 268 11.89 9.89 13.67
CA GLN A 268 11.47 9.22 14.89
C GLN A 268 10.29 9.92 15.59
N ALA A 269 10.26 11.25 15.55
CA ALA A 269 9.15 12.04 16.10
C ALA A 269 7.85 11.77 15.34
N GLN A 270 7.91 11.72 14.01
CA GLN A 270 6.75 11.36 13.17
C GLN A 270 6.26 9.94 13.44
N ILE A 271 7.17 8.98 13.53
CA ILE A 271 6.82 7.58 13.85
C ILE A 271 6.09 7.52 15.19
N LYS A 272 6.60 8.20 16.23
CA LYS A 272 5.95 8.25 17.54
C LYS A 272 4.55 8.85 17.43
N GLN A 273 4.40 9.99 16.76
CA GLN A 273 3.11 10.66 16.57
C GLN A 273 2.10 9.74 15.86
N TYR A 274 2.52 9.00 14.81
CA TYR A 274 1.63 8.08 14.12
C TYR A 274 1.27 6.86 14.97
N PHE A 275 2.16 6.35 15.82
CA PHE A 275 1.80 5.27 16.75
C PHE A 275 0.77 5.73 17.79
N GLU A 276 0.87 6.96 18.28
CA GLU A 276 -0.14 7.57 19.15
C GLU A 276 -1.49 7.71 18.42
N LEU A 277 -1.49 8.18 17.18
CA LEU A 277 -2.69 8.28 16.35
C LEU A 277 -3.30 6.91 16.06
N ILE A 278 -2.50 5.91 15.72
CA ILE A 278 -2.94 4.52 15.53
C ILE A 278 -3.62 4.00 16.79
N ASN A 279 -3.00 4.21 17.96
CA ASN A 279 -3.57 3.80 19.23
C ASN A 279 -4.90 4.51 19.52
N GLN A 280 -4.97 5.81 19.28
CA GLN A 280 -6.17 6.61 19.48
C GLN A 280 -7.34 6.15 18.60
N LEU A 281 -7.09 5.97 17.32
CA LEU A 281 -8.15 5.70 16.34
C LEU A 281 -8.61 4.24 16.33
N THR A 282 -7.74 3.28 16.66
CA THR A 282 -7.98 1.86 16.43
C THR A 282 -8.63 1.18 17.63
N ARG A 283 -9.76 0.50 17.40
CA ARG A 283 -10.43 -0.39 18.37
C ARG A 283 -10.15 -1.88 18.11
N GLY A 284 -9.62 -2.18 16.93
CA GLY A 284 -9.46 -3.54 16.43
C GLY A 284 -8.01 -3.97 16.32
N TYR A 285 -7.49 -3.92 15.12
CA TYR A 285 -6.19 -4.47 14.80
C TYR A 285 -5.30 -3.45 14.10
N PHE A 286 -3.98 -3.59 14.30
CA PHE A 286 -2.97 -2.88 13.54
C PHE A 286 -2.10 -3.89 12.80
N TYR A 287 -2.04 -3.78 11.47
CA TYR A 287 -1.12 -4.52 10.63
C TYR A 287 -0.01 -3.60 10.15
N MET A 288 1.23 -4.05 10.31
CA MET A 288 2.38 -3.36 9.74
C MET A 288 3.31 -4.34 9.01
N LYS A 289 3.93 -3.83 7.94
CA LYS A 289 4.98 -4.51 7.18
C LYS A 289 6.09 -3.53 6.87
N GLN A 290 7.27 -3.74 7.42
CA GLN A 290 8.38 -2.80 7.34
C GLN A 290 9.70 -3.56 7.08
N TRP A 291 10.73 -2.83 6.68
CA TRP A 291 12.08 -3.37 6.66
C TRP A 291 12.49 -3.82 8.07
N LYS A 292 13.19 -4.96 8.18
CA LYS A 292 13.77 -5.42 9.45
C LYS A 292 14.80 -4.43 10.01
N SER A 293 15.53 -3.78 9.12
CA SER A 293 16.42 -2.67 9.41
C SER A 293 16.50 -1.77 8.18
N PHE A 294 16.36 -0.48 8.37
CA PHE A 294 16.46 0.52 7.31
C PHE A 294 17.19 1.75 7.82
N THR A 295 18.13 2.25 7.01
CA THR A 295 18.84 3.51 7.28
C THR A 295 18.35 4.56 6.29
N ASN A 296 17.63 5.55 6.80
CA ASN A 296 17.26 6.76 6.06
C ASN A 296 18.42 7.76 6.15
N ASN A 297 19.26 7.75 5.14
CA ASN A 297 20.44 8.62 5.11
C ASN A 297 20.09 10.12 5.03
N ASN A 298 18.91 10.47 4.50
CA ASN A 298 18.49 11.87 4.35
C ASN A 298 18.18 12.52 5.71
N ASP A 299 17.62 11.72 6.61
CA ASP A 299 17.24 12.16 7.96
C ASP A 299 18.22 11.64 9.05
N GLY A 300 19.25 10.86 8.66
CA GLY A 300 20.28 10.35 9.58
C GLY A 300 19.76 9.32 10.58
N ILE A 301 18.71 8.57 10.22
CA ILE A 301 18.01 7.68 11.13
C ILE A 301 18.15 6.22 10.68
N THR A 302 18.50 5.36 11.61
CA THR A 302 18.37 3.90 11.43
C THR A 302 17.24 3.40 12.31
N ILE A 303 16.26 2.73 11.71
CA ILE A 303 15.18 2.08 12.43
C ILE A 303 15.22 0.56 12.21
N THR A 304 15.00 -0.18 13.29
CA THR A 304 14.90 -1.65 13.27
C THR A 304 13.51 -2.07 13.74
N GLU A 305 13.15 -3.34 13.55
CA GLU A 305 11.89 -3.90 14.03
C GLU A 305 11.65 -3.60 15.53
N ALA A 306 12.68 -3.72 16.37
CA ALA A 306 12.58 -3.45 17.80
C ALA A 306 12.55 -1.95 18.13
N GLY A 307 12.92 -1.09 17.20
CA GLY A 307 12.98 0.38 17.38
C GLY A 307 11.65 1.11 17.21
N TYR A 308 10.58 0.42 16.79
CA TYR A 308 9.25 1.03 16.73
C TYR A 308 8.64 1.19 18.12
N PRO A 309 7.92 2.30 18.40
CA PRO A 309 7.39 2.61 19.73
C PRO A 309 6.06 1.88 20.00
N TYR A 310 6.12 0.54 20.05
CA TYR A 310 4.95 -0.29 20.36
C TYR A 310 4.41 0.02 21.74
N ASP A 311 3.08 0.18 21.85
CA ASP A 311 2.42 0.27 23.15
C ASP A 311 2.49 -1.11 23.85
N PRO A 312 2.98 -1.19 25.09
CA PRO A 312 3.07 -2.46 25.84
C PRO A 312 1.71 -3.14 26.07
N ALA A 313 0.61 -2.39 25.99
CA ALA A 313 -0.74 -2.91 26.12
C ALA A 313 -1.24 -3.63 24.85
N TRP A 314 -0.55 -3.48 23.73
CA TRP A 314 -0.93 -4.15 22.48
C TRP A 314 -0.58 -5.63 22.53
N LYS A 315 -1.53 -6.48 22.19
CA LYS A 315 -1.27 -7.92 22.09
C LYS A 315 -0.77 -8.26 20.69
N LYS A 316 0.47 -8.72 20.59
CA LYS A 316 1.05 -9.23 19.34
C LYS A 316 0.40 -10.58 18.98
N LEU A 317 -0.30 -10.64 17.84
CA LEU A 317 -0.97 -11.84 17.33
C LEU A 317 -0.12 -12.57 16.29
N LEU A 318 0.64 -11.82 15.48
CA LEU A 318 1.55 -12.32 14.46
C LEU A 318 2.82 -11.48 14.46
N SER A 319 3.97 -12.10 14.31
CA SER A 319 5.23 -11.43 13.92
C SER A 319 6.11 -12.46 13.23
N ARG A 320 6.52 -12.15 12.01
CA ARG A 320 7.37 -13.03 11.19
C ARG A 320 8.07 -12.27 10.08
N THR A 321 9.05 -12.91 9.46
CA THR A 321 9.57 -12.46 8.17
C THR A 321 8.44 -12.43 7.14
N ALA A 322 8.33 -11.35 6.37
CA ALA A 322 7.31 -11.22 5.33
C ALA A 322 7.50 -12.31 4.25
N ARG A 323 6.39 -12.96 3.86
CA ARG A 323 6.41 -14.15 3.00
C ARG A 323 7.12 -13.96 1.67
N ALA A 324 6.93 -12.81 1.03
CA ALA A 324 7.51 -12.53 -0.27
C ALA A 324 8.85 -11.78 -0.22
N GLN A 325 9.17 -11.17 0.92
CA GLN A 325 10.29 -10.24 1.05
C GLN A 325 11.08 -10.50 2.33
N PRO A 326 12.14 -11.31 2.26
CA PRO A 326 12.93 -11.72 3.45
C PRO A 326 13.55 -10.56 4.24
N ALA A 327 13.79 -9.42 3.58
CA ALA A 327 14.32 -8.21 4.23
C ALA A 327 13.27 -7.46 5.06
N PHE A 328 11.98 -7.84 4.94
CA PHE A 328 10.88 -7.25 5.67
C PHE A 328 10.40 -8.17 6.80
N PHE A 329 9.83 -7.56 7.84
CA PHE A 329 8.95 -8.24 8.78
C PHE A 329 7.51 -7.81 8.54
N GLU A 330 6.58 -8.64 8.96
CA GLU A 330 5.16 -8.31 9.06
C GLU A 330 4.65 -8.68 10.45
N ALA A 331 3.78 -7.85 11.00
CA ALA A 331 3.20 -8.05 12.32
C ALA A 331 1.74 -7.60 12.37
N VAL A 332 0.95 -8.31 13.19
CA VAL A 332 -0.43 -7.95 13.54
C VAL A 332 -0.52 -7.80 15.04
N TYR A 333 -1.07 -6.69 15.45
CA TYR A 333 -1.35 -6.38 16.86
C TYR A 333 -2.85 -6.24 17.08
N LYS A 334 -3.35 -6.75 18.18
CA LYS A 334 -4.65 -6.38 18.73
C LYS A 334 -4.45 -5.18 19.63
N ILE A 335 -5.09 -4.08 19.28
CA ILE A 335 -5.04 -2.84 20.07
C ILE A 335 -5.89 -3.00 21.34
N ALA A 336 -5.41 -2.47 22.45
CA ALA A 336 -6.17 -2.42 23.69
C ALA A 336 -7.43 -1.54 23.52
N LYS A 337 -8.50 -1.96 24.20
CA LYS A 337 -9.77 -1.21 24.20
C LYS A 337 -9.64 0.07 25.00
#